data_b412c87274277bdaa5df61c4bbbe970d
#
_entry.id   b412c87274277bdaa5df61c4bbbe970d
#
_cell.length_a   1.000
_cell.length_b   1.000
_cell.length_c   1.000
_cell.angle_alpha   90.00
_cell.angle_beta   90.00
_cell.angle_gamma   90.00
#
_symmetry.space_group_name_H-M   'P 1'
#
loop_
_entity.id
_entity.type
_entity.pdbx_description
1 polymer ?
#
loop_
_entity_poly.entity_id
_entity_poly.type
_entity_poly.pdbx_seq_one_letter_code
_entity_poly.pdbx_strand_id
1 'polypeptide(L)'
;SQMSYIESYSPDILDKSKTAFHCKDYLYMKLTNVRATDPSEACMTFGNFRTREYDDEIIKNIGLWNRKSLLPKIIDGSKKTYPLSDSAAKTIGLKAGTPVSLAYLDGLCSFLGSGGYDSGKKVGNTVIGTTGVHMKTSKVSEVFLDLNAKSGYILVLPMNNQVLQLQTNMSGTLNIDWLSSVALDLFRDFNLNIKSKDLISRIDKWVE
;
A
#
# COMPACT_ATOMS: atom_id res chain seq x y z
N SER A 1 9.49 -9.91 6.19
CA SER A 1 9.10 -8.53 6.57
C SER A 1 10.30 -7.75 7.11
N GLN A 2 10.22 -6.41 7.17
CA GLN A 2 11.26 -5.59 7.80
C GLN A 2 11.47 -6.00 9.27
N MET A 3 10.39 -6.31 9.97
CA MET A 3 10.45 -6.74 11.36
C MET A 3 11.17 -8.09 11.52
N SER A 4 11.00 -9.03 10.58
CA SER A 4 11.77 -10.30 10.57
C SER A 4 13.26 -10.06 10.33
N TYR A 5 13.60 -9.08 9.48
CA TYR A 5 15.00 -8.68 9.29
C TYR A 5 15.61 -8.13 10.59
N ILE A 6 14.89 -7.23 11.28
CA ILE A 6 15.33 -6.67 12.56
C ILE A 6 15.48 -7.79 13.60
N GLU A 7 14.53 -8.73 13.70
CA GLU A 7 14.65 -9.87 14.60
C GLU A 7 15.91 -10.71 14.35
N SER A 8 16.28 -10.89 13.08
CA SER A 8 17.44 -11.70 12.71
C SER A 8 18.79 -11.00 12.95
N TYR A 9 18.86 -9.68 12.78
CA TYR A 9 20.14 -8.95 12.77
C TYR A 9 20.33 -7.97 13.92
N SER A 10 19.25 -7.56 14.59
CA SER A 10 19.28 -6.57 15.67
C SER A 10 18.11 -6.76 16.63
N PRO A 11 17.94 -7.96 17.25
CA PRO A 11 16.78 -8.29 18.06
C PRO A 11 16.63 -7.38 19.30
N ASP A 12 17.71 -6.80 19.78
CA ASP A 12 17.73 -5.86 20.90
C ASP A 12 16.89 -4.59 20.63
N ILE A 13 16.70 -4.22 19.36
CA ILE A 13 15.79 -3.14 18.96
C ILE A 13 14.35 -3.54 19.30
N LEU A 14 13.95 -4.76 18.98
CA LEU A 14 12.61 -5.25 19.28
C LEU A 14 12.40 -5.47 20.79
N ASP A 15 13.44 -5.90 21.50
CA ASP A 15 13.39 -6.07 22.98
C ASP A 15 13.10 -4.75 23.71
N LYS A 16 13.63 -3.65 23.19
CA LYS A 16 13.42 -2.29 23.74
C LYS A 16 12.15 -1.63 23.21
N SER A 17 11.50 -2.20 22.19
CA SER A 17 10.31 -1.64 21.55
C SER A 17 9.05 -1.97 22.34
N LYS A 18 8.09 -1.05 22.31
CA LYS A 18 6.74 -1.26 22.89
C LYS A 18 5.68 -1.52 21.81
N THR A 19 5.92 -1.09 20.59
CA THR A 19 4.97 -1.26 19.47
C THR A 19 5.72 -1.08 18.17
N ALA A 20 5.43 -1.93 17.18
CA ALA A 20 5.87 -1.78 15.80
C ALA A 20 4.80 -1.04 15.01
N PHE A 21 5.19 0.02 14.31
CA PHE A 21 4.27 0.87 13.55
C PHE A 21 4.69 0.99 12.10
N HIS A 22 3.70 1.11 11.20
CA HIS A 22 3.90 1.77 9.92
C HIS A 22 3.93 3.29 10.11
N CYS A 23 4.46 4.02 9.13
CA CYS A 23 4.64 5.48 9.26
C CYS A 23 3.34 6.22 9.61
N LYS A 24 2.23 5.90 8.92
CA LYS A 24 0.93 6.52 9.17
C LYS A 24 0.36 6.18 10.56
N ASP A 25 0.62 4.98 11.06
CA ASP A 25 0.16 4.52 12.37
C ASP A 25 0.90 5.27 13.49
N TYR A 26 2.20 5.51 13.28
CA TYR A 26 2.99 6.33 14.19
C TYR A 26 2.47 7.77 14.23
N LEU A 27 2.15 8.38 13.07
CA LEU A 27 1.54 9.70 13.03
C LEU A 27 0.19 9.72 13.73
N TYR A 28 -0.64 8.71 13.50
CA TYR A 28 -1.93 8.57 14.17
C TYR A 28 -1.77 8.50 15.69
N MET A 29 -0.80 7.71 16.17
CA MET A 29 -0.48 7.62 17.60
C MET A 29 -0.02 8.97 18.16
N LYS A 30 0.80 9.73 17.39
CA LYS A 30 1.22 11.08 17.79
C LYS A 30 0.06 12.07 17.88
N LEU A 31 -0.94 11.94 17.02
CA LEU A 31 -2.11 12.81 17.02
C LEU A 31 -3.11 12.45 18.13
N THR A 32 -3.31 11.17 18.39
CA THR A 32 -4.42 10.67 19.21
C THR A 32 -4.01 10.02 20.53
N ASN A 33 -2.72 9.74 20.72
CA ASN A 33 -2.18 8.87 21.77
C ASN A 33 -2.67 7.41 21.71
N VAL A 34 -3.31 6.99 20.60
CA VAL A 34 -3.83 5.64 20.41
C VAL A 34 -2.86 4.82 19.55
N ARG A 35 -2.43 3.67 20.07
CA ARG A 35 -1.59 2.73 19.33
C ARG A 35 -2.47 1.80 18.52
N ALA A 36 -2.55 2.05 17.23
CA ALA A 36 -3.39 1.30 16.32
C ALA A 36 -2.77 1.20 14.92
N THR A 37 -3.21 0.21 14.18
CA THR A 37 -3.07 0.07 12.74
C THR A 37 -4.44 -0.17 12.11
N ASP A 38 -4.57 -0.01 10.80
CA ASP A 38 -5.79 -0.32 10.07
C ASP A 38 -5.79 -1.76 9.51
N PRO A 39 -6.95 -2.27 9.09
CA PRO A 39 -7.05 -3.64 8.56
C PRO A 39 -6.20 -3.88 7.31
N SER A 40 -5.97 -2.88 6.46
CA SER A 40 -5.20 -3.08 5.23
C SER A 40 -3.71 -3.30 5.51
N GLU A 41 -3.13 -2.52 6.42
CA GLU A 41 -1.73 -2.70 6.85
C GLU A 41 -1.54 -4.00 7.63
N ALA A 42 -2.43 -4.26 8.59
CA ALA A 42 -2.35 -5.47 9.42
C ALA A 42 -2.42 -6.74 8.56
N CYS A 43 -3.38 -6.81 7.62
CA CYS A 43 -3.57 -7.99 6.78
C CYS A 43 -2.54 -8.13 5.68
N MET A 44 -1.95 -7.04 5.21
CA MET A 44 -0.89 -7.10 4.21
C MET A 44 0.36 -7.80 4.71
N THR A 45 0.68 -7.66 6.00
CA THR A 45 1.94 -8.16 6.56
C THR A 45 1.75 -9.36 7.50
N PHE A 46 0.77 -9.30 8.40
CA PHE A 46 0.65 -10.23 9.54
C PHE A 46 -0.72 -10.87 9.68
N GLY A 47 -1.65 -10.57 8.78
CA GLY A 47 -3.04 -10.96 8.95
C GLY A 47 -3.65 -11.69 7.76
N ASN A 48 -4.91 -12.04 7.95
CA ASN A 48 -5.71 -12.77 7.00
C ASN A 48 -6.80 -11.86 6.42
N PHE A 49 -6.81 -11.68 5.11
CA PHE A 49 -7.76 -10.80 4.43
C PHE A 49 -9.24 -11.27 4.58
N ARG A 50 -9.47 -12.57 4.89
CA ARG A 50 -10.81 -13.11 5.09
C ARG A 50 -11.39 -12.76 6.46
N THR A 51 -10.54 -12.84 7.50
CA THR A 51 -10.93 -12.51 8.88
C THR A 51 -10.77 -11.05 9.22
N ARG A 52 -9.89 -10.34 8.50
CA ARG A 52 -9.46 -8.96 8.74
C ARG A 52 -8.72 -8.79 10.08
N GLU A 53 -8.14 -9.87 10.57
CA GLU A 53 -7.43 -9.94 11.84
C GLU A 53 -6.01 -10.49 11.63
N TYR A 54 -5.16 -10.35 12.63
CA TYR A 54 -3.86 -11.01 12.65
C TYR A 54 -4.02 -12.53 12.57
N ASP A 55 -3.10 -13.16 11.85
CA ASP A 55 -3.07 -14.61 11.67
C ASP A 55 -1.85 -15.20 12.37
N ASP A 56 -2.11 -16.04 13.37
CA ASP A 56 -1.07 -16.63 14.21
C ASP A 56 -0.13 -17.55 13.44
N GLU A 57 -0.64 -18.25 12.43
CA GLU A 57 0.20 -19.10 11.58
C GLU A 57 1.13 -18.29 10.70
N ILE A 58 0.64 -17.19 10.12
CA ILE A 58 1.48 -16.27 9.36
C ILE A 58 2.60 -15.72 10.27
N ILE A 59 2.25 -15.24 11.45
CA ILE A 59 3.21 -14.66 12.40
C ILE A 59 4.27 -15.69 12.82
N LYS A 60 3.86 -16.95 13.06
CA LYS A 60 4.78 -18.06 13.38
C LYS A 60 5.71 -18.37 12.21
N ASN A 61 5.14 -18.50 10.99
CA ASN A 61 5.88 -18.86 9.79
C ASN A 61 6.96 -17.85 9.39
N ILE A 62 6.76 -16.57 9.73
CA ILE A 62 7.75 -15.52 9.50
C ILE A 62 8.70 -15.30 10.69
N GLY A 63 8.67 -16.17 11.71
CA GLY A 63 9.58 -16.18 12.85
C GLY A 63 9.32 -15.09 13.89
N LEU A 64 8.11 -14.50 13.93
CA LEU A 64 7.81 -13.36 14.81
C LEU A 64 6.81 -13.67 15.93
N TRP A 65 6.59 -14.94 16.22
CA TRP A 65 5.62 -15.34 17.26
C TRP A 65 5.89 -14.67 18.61
N ASN A 66 7.15 -14.66 19.05
CA ASN A 66 7.57 -14.04 20.31
C ASN A 66 7.45 -12.50 20.30
N ARG A 67 7.20 -11.91 19.15
CA ARG A 67 7.06 -10.46 18.93
C ARG A 67 5.61 -10.03 18.66
N LYS A 68 4.66 -10.94 18.71
CA LYS A 68 3.24 -10.64 18.46
C LYS A 68 2.71 -9.50 19.33
N SER A 69 3.18 -9.39 20.57
CA SER A 69 2.78 -8.32 21.51
C SER A 69 3.19 -6.91 21.04
N LEU A 70 4.12 -6.79 20.09
CA LEU A 70 4.51 -5.52 19.51
C LEU A 70 3.53 -5.03 18.43
N LEU A 71 2.66 -5.91 17.91
CA LEU A 71 1.70 -5.54 16.88
C LEU A 71 0.58 -4.67 17.50
N PRO A 72 0.26 -3.50 16.89
CA PRO A 72 -0.76 -2.61 17.41
C PRO A 72 -2.15 -3.18 17.22
N LYS A 73 -3.13 -2.67 17.99
CA LYS A 73 -4.53 -3.04 17.81
C LYS A 73 -5.04 -2.62 16.43
N ILE A 74 -5.81 -3.49 15.78
CA ILE A 74 -6.48 -3.18 14.51
C ILE A 74 -7.70 -2.31 14.77
N ILE A 75 -7.79 -1.16 14.10
CA ILE A 75 -8.93 -0.24 14.16
C ILE A 75 -9.33 0.15 12.74
N ASP A 76 -10.59 -0.07 12.42
CA ASP A 76 -11.16 0.39 11.15
C ASP A 76 -11.53 1.88 11.26
N GLY A 77 -10.69 2.74 10.69
CA GLY A 77 -10.87 4.19 10.73
C GLY A 77 -12.06 4.69 9.90
N SER A 78 -12.63 3.86 9.03
CA SER A 78 -13.89 4.17 8.34
C SER A 78 -15.11 4.07 9.26
N LYS A 79 -14.97 3.39 10.40
CA LYS A 79 -16.05 3.14 11.37
C LYS A 79 -15.83 3.85 12.70
N LYS A 80 -14.58 4.17 13.03
CA LYS A 80 -14.24 4.74 14.33
C LYS A 80 -13.14 5.78 14.22
N THR A 81 -13.38 6.95 14.81
CA THR A 81 -12.40 8.02 14.99
C THR A 81 -11.98 8.14 16.45
N TYR A 82 -10.84 8.77 16.68
CA TYR A 82 -10.38 9.16 18.01
C TYR A 82 -10.12 10.67 18.04
N PRO A 83 -10.27 11.31 19.20
CA PRO A 83 -10.07 12.75 19.31
C PRO A 83 -8.58 13.11 19.16
N LEU A 84 -8.33 14.25 18.52
CA LEU A 84 -7.02 14.90 18.53
C LEU A 84 -6.66 15.26 19.97
N SER A 85 -5.49 14.83 20.44
CA SER A 85 -5.01 15.08 21.79
C SER A 85 -4.69 16.58 22.00
N ASP A 86 -4.78 17.04 23.24
CA ASP A 86 -4.48 18.43 23.59
C ASP A 86 -3.05 18.84 23.19
N SER A 87 -2.08 17.95 23.42
CA SER A 87 -0.69 18.21 23.06
C SER A 87 -0.47 18.33 21.57
N ALA A 88 -1.06 17.43 20.77
CA ALA A 88 -0.98 17.49 19.32
C ALA A 88 -1.70 18.72 18.76
N ALA A 89 -2.91 19.01 19.28
CA ALA A 89 -3.70 20.16 18.88
C ALA A 89 -2.93 21.47 19.07
N LYS A 90 -2.27 21.63 20.21
CA LYS A 90 -1.42 22.80 20.51
C LYS A 90 -0.23 22.91 19.55
N THR A 91 0.38 21.77 19.20
CA THR A 91 1.57 21.75 18.32
C THR A 91 1.23 22.11 16.88
N ILE A 92 0.08 21.65 16.37
CA ILE A 92 -0.30 21.84 14.94
C ILE A 92 -1.33 22.98 14.74
N GLY A 93 -1.74 23.67 15.80
CA GLY A 93 -2.65 24.82 15.72
C GLY A 93 -4.10 24.45 15.41
N LEU A 94 -4.54 23.23 15.75
CA LEU A 94 -5.92 22.78 15.57
C LEU A 94 -6.68 22.71 16.90
N LYS A 95 -8.00 22.57 16.84
CA LYS A 95 -8.86 22.42 18.03
C LYS A 95 -8.68 21.00 18.61
N ALA A 96 -8.41 20.92 19.92
CA ALA A 96 -8.41 19.64 20.63
C ALA A 96 -9.78 18.95 20.52
N GLY A 97 -9.78 17.63 20.49
CA GLY A 97 -10.99 16.84 20.30
C GLY A 97 -11.46 16.73 18.84
N THR A 98 -10.81 17.40 17.87
CA THR A 98 -11.12 17.19 16.44
C THR A 98 -11.03 15.69 16.11
N PRO A 99 -12.04 15.10 15.46
CA PRO A 99 -12.00 13.68 15.10
C PRO A 99 -10.85 13.37 14.14
N VAL A 100 -10.05 12.36 14.48
CA VAL A 100 -8.96 11.85 13.65
C VAL A 100 -9.29 10.42 13.20
N SER A 101 -9.35 10.21 11.89
CA SER A 101 -9.55 8.89 11.29
C SER A 101 -8.19 8.25 10.96
N LEU A 102 -8.07 6.96 11.24
CA LEU A 102 -6.92 6.17 10.78
C LEU A 102 -7.17 5.73 9.34
N ALA A 103 -6.42 6.31 8.41
CA ALA A 103 -6.55 6.00 6.99
C ALA A 103 -6.05 4.60 6.66
N TYR A 104 -6.58 4.03 5.59
CA TYR A 104 -6.08 2.82 4.94
C TYR A 104 -4.77 3.12 4.18
N LEU A 105 -4.13 2.10 3.62
CA LEU A 105 -2.95 2.24 2.75
C LEU A 105 -3.17 3.29 1.65
N ASP A 106 -2.14 4.05 1.31
CA ASP A 106 -2.17 5.14 0.33
C ASP A 106 -2.65 4.69 -1.06
N GLY A 107 -2.12 3.57 -1.57
CA GLY A 107 -2.56 2.99 -2.84
C GLY A 107 -4.03 2.59 -2.83
N LEU A 108 -4.56 2.15 -1.68
CA LEU A 108 -5.95 1.81 -1.51
C LEU A 108 -6.82 3.08 -1.44
N CYS A 109 -6.35 4.12 -0.77
CA CYS A 109 -7.02 5.42 -0.76
C CYS A 109 -7.07 6.04 -2.17
N SER A 110 -5.99 5.91 -2.95
CA SER A 110 -5.95 6.34 -4.35
C SER A 110 -6.97 5.59 -5.22
N PHE A 111 -7.07 4.26 -5.02
CA PHE A 111 -8.10 3.44 -5.68
C PHE A 111 -9.52 3.91 -5.34
N LEU A 112 -9.79 4.15 -4.06
CA LEU A 112 -11.10 4.64 -3.61
C LEU A 112 -11.39 6.03 -4.19
N GLY A 113 -10.41 6.94 -4.18
CA GLY A 113 -10.53 8.28 -4.73
C GLY A 113 -10.77 8.32 -6.24
N SER A 114 -10.36 7.28 -6.98
CA SER A 114 -10.64 7.12 -8.42
C SER A 114 -12.00 6.48 -8.73
N GLY A 115 -12.88 6.32 -7.75
CA GLY A 115 -14.22 5.75 -7.92
C GLY A 115 -14.32 4.26 -7.57
N GLY A 116 -13.28 3.67 -7.01
CA GLY A 116 -13.24 2.26 -6.62
C GLY A 116 -14.22 1.84 -5.51
N TYR A 117 -14.98 2.78 -4.97
CA TYR A 117 -16.03 2.54 -3.97
C TYR A 117 -17.40 2.23 -4.57
N ASP A 118 -17.59 2.38 -5.89
CA ASP A 118 -18.85 2.07 -6.55
C ASP A 118 -19.07 0.56 -6.56
N SER A 119 -19.88 0.08 -5.59
CA SER A 119 -20.15 -1.34 -5.37
C SER A 119 -20.95 -2.03 -6.50
N GLY A 120 -21.55 -1.24 -7.39
CA GLY A 120 -22.34 -1.74 -8.52
C GLY A 120 -21.52 -2.13 -9.74
N LYS A 121 -20.25 -1.74 -9.80
CA LYS A 121 -19.38 -1.95 -10.95
C LYS A 121 -18.10 -2.71 -10.57
N LYS A 122 -17.63 -3.55 -11.49
CA LYS A 122 -16.26 -4.09 -11.42
C LYS A 122 -15.32 -2.99 -11.91
N VAL A 123 -14.74 -2.26 -10.97
CA VAL A 123 -13.82 -1.17 -11.27
C VAL A 123 -12.39 -1.71 -11.30
N GLY A 124 -11.68 -1.43 -12.37
CA GLY A 124 -10.23 -1.57 -12.47
C GLY A 124 -9.57 -0.20 -12.38
N ASN A 125 -8.40 -0.15 -11.79
CA ASN A 125 -7.57 1.05 -11.74
C ASN A 125 -6.13 0.67 -12.09
N THR A 126 -5.46 1.55 -12.82
CA THR A 126 -4.03 1.41 -13.10
C THR A 126 -3.32 2.70 -12.71
N VAL A 127 -2.32 2.58 -11.84
CA VAL A 127 -1.39 3.66 -11.53
C VAL A 127 -0.09 3.38 -12.29
N ILE A 128 0.30 4.30 -13.16
CA ILE A 128 1.54 4.20 -13.94
C ILE A 128 2.47 5.33 -13.48
N GLY A 129 3.53 4.93 -12.80
CA GLY A 129 4.64 5.80 -12.44
C GLY A 129 5.95 5.14 -12.91
N THR A 130 7.01 5.22 -12.15
CA THR A 130 8.24 4.45 -12.37
C THR A 130 7.95 2.97 -12.43
N THR A 131 7.04 2.50 -11.58
CA THR A 131 6.43 1.16 -11.59
C THR A 131 4.98 1.23 -12.05
N GLY A 132 4.42 0.10 -12.48
CA GLY A 132 2.99 -0.03 -12.77
C GLY A 132 2.28 -0.79 -11.65
N VAL A 133 1.09 -0.34 -11.26
CA VAL A 133 0.23 -1.00 -10.27
C VAL A 133 -1.17 -1.14 -10.86
N HIS A 134 -1.59 -2.39 -11.07
CA HIS A 134 -2.89 -2.72 -11.62
C HIS A 134 -3.78 -3.28 -10.53
N MET A 135 -4.96 -2.74 -10.38
CA MET A 135 -5.86 -3.04 -9.28
C MET A 135 -7.27 -3.36 -9.78
N LYS A 136 -7.92 -4.35 -9.15
CA LYS A 136 -9.34 -4.63 -9.37
C LYS A 136 -10.01 -5.08 -8.08
N THR A 137 -11.30 -4.74 -7.92
CA THR A 137 -12.11 -5.26 -6.81
C THR A 137 -12.58 -6.68 -7.10
N SER A 138 -12.71 -7.47 -6.02
CA SER A 138 -13.30 -8.80 -6.05
C SER A 138 -14.03 -9.06 -4.73
N LYS A 139 -15.03 -9.94 -4.75
CA LYS A 139 -15.60 -10.43 -3.50
C LYS A 139 -14.59 -11.37 -2.83
N VAL A 140 -14.57 -11.39 -1.51
CA VAL A 140 -13.71 -12.29 -0.73
C VAL A 140 -13.92 -13.76 -1.15
N SER A 141 -15.18 -14.14 -1.43
CA SER A 141 -15.55 -15.51 -1.88
C SER A 141 -15.06 -15.85 -3.29
N GLU A 142 -14.77 -14.85 -4.12
CA GLU A 142 -14.30 -15.03 -5.50
C GLU A 142 -12.76 -15.09 -5.59
N VAL A 143 -12.06 -14.85 -4.47
CA VAL A 143 -10.60 -14.86 -4.46
C VAL A 143 -10.09 -16.27 -4.49
N PHE A 144 -9.45 -16.63 -5.59
CA PHE A 144 -8.69 -17.85 -5.73
C PHE A 144 -7.19 -17.53 -5.53
N LEU A 145 -6.56 -18.26 -4.63
CA LEU A 145 -5.11 -18.18 -4.39
C LEU A 145 -4.45 -19.32 -5.17
N ASP A 146 -3.79 -18.99 -6.27
CA ASP A 146 -2.89 -19.94 -6.92
C ASP A 146 -1.56 -19.94 -6.14
N LEU A 147 -1.31 -21.03 -5.43
CA LEU A 147 -0.08 -21.20 -4.65
C LEU A 147 1.18 -21.29 -5.52
N ASN A 148 1.02 -21.53 -6.83
CA ASN A 148 2.12 -21.53 -7.78
C ASN A 148 2.40 -20.12 -8.33
N ALA A 149 1.42 -19.22 -8.30
CA ALA A 149 1.59 -17.83 -8.70
C ALA A 149 2.25 -17.04 -7.57
N LYS A 150 3.53 -16.74 -7.74
CA LYS A 150 4.33 -15.98 -6.74
C LYS A 150 4.22 -14.47 -6.93
N SER A 151 3.09 -13.96 -7.39
CA SER A 151 2.92 -12.54 -7.68
C SER A 151 1.54 -12.03 -7.30
N GLY A 152 1.47 -10.74 -7.02
CA GLY A 152 0.25 -10.04 -6.63
C GLY A 152 0.01 -10.00 -5.13
N TYR A 153 -0.90 -9.11 -4.76
CA TYR A 153 -1.28 -8.87 -3.37
C TYR A 153 -2.80 -8.80 -3.26
N ILE A 154 -3.30 -9.09 -2.07
CA ILE A 154 -4.71 -8.91 -1.72
C ILE A 154 -4.77 -7.91 -0.58
N LEU A 155 -5.45 -6.79 -0.81
CA LEU A 155 -5.64 -5.75 0.18
C LEU A 155 -7.08 -5.72 0.66
N VAL A 156 -7.25 -5.51 1.94
CA VAL A 156 -8.57 -5.40 2.58
C VAL A 156 -9.14 -4.01 2.33
N LEU A 157 -10.33 -3.95 1.75
CA LEU A 157 -11.08 -2.71 1.53
C LEU A 157 -11.91 -2.30 2.78
N PRO A 158 -12.28 -1.02 2.93
CA PRO A 158 -13.24 -0.59 3.97
C PRO A 158 -14.59 -1.28 3.86
N MET A 159 -14.98 -1.66 2.63
CA MET A 159 -16.24 -2.35 2.37
C MET A 159 -16.14 -3.82 2.81
N ASN A 160 -17.16 -4.29 3.52
CA ASN A 160 -17.23 -5.68 3.92
C ASN A 160 -17.36 -6.59 2.69
N ASN A 161 -16.77 -7.80 2.78
CA ASN A 161 -16.79 -8.83 1.75
C ASN A 161 -16.12 -8.45 0.41
N GLN A 162 -15.38 -7.34 0.37
CA GLN A 162 -14.62 -6.94 -0.81
C GLN A 162 -13.14 -6.81 -0.47
N VAL A 163 -12.33 -7.15 -1.46
CA VAL A 163 -10.87 -6.99 -1.44
C VAL A 163 -10.41 -6.36 -2.73
N LEU A 164 -9.25 -5.74 -2.67
CA LEU A 164 -8.53 -5.25 -3.83
C LEU A 164 -7.46 -6.28 -4.20
N GLN A 165 -7.55 -6.85 -5.39
CA GLN A 165 -6.48 -7.62 -5.98
C GLN A 165 -5.55 -6.67 -6.70
N LEU A 166 -4.25 -6.78 -6.41
CA LEU A 166 -3.23 -5.86 -6.89
C LEU A 166 -2.09 -6.65 -7.53
N GLN A 167 -1.74 -6.25 -8.75
CA GLN A 167 -0.59 -6.75 -9.49
C GLN A 167 0.37 -5.60 -9.77
N THR A 168 1.65 -5.80 -9.50
CA THR A 168 2.68 -4.81 -9.79
C THR A 168 3.59 -5.27 -10.91
N ASN A 169 4.10 -4.33 -11.70
CA ASN A 169 5.27 -4.53 -12.53
C ASN A 169 6.36 -3.51 -12.10
N MET A 170 7.61 -3.90 -12.28
CA MET A 170 8.75 -3.10 -11.83
C MET A 170 9.14 -1.99 -12.82
N SER A 171 8.50 -1.93 -13.98
CA SER A 171 8.80 -0.97 -15.04
C SER A 171 7.49 -0.42 -15.61
N GLY A 172 7.12 0.78 -15.19
CA GLY A 172 6.02 1.55 -15.76
C GLY A 172 6.56 2.48 -16.86
N THR A 173 6.70 3.76 -16.55
CA THR A 173 7.24 4.78 -17.48
C THR A 173 8.69 4.53 -17.89
N LEU A 174 9.46 3.78 -17.10
CA LEU A 174 10.84 3.38 -17.46
C LEU A 174 10.91 2.61 -18.78
N ASN A 175 9.85 1.90 -19.18
CA ASN A 175 9.80 1.23 -20.48
C ASN A 175 9.77 2.26 -21.64
N ILE A 176 9.11 3.39 -21.45
CA ILE A 176 9.07 4.49 -22.41
C ILE A 176 10.46 5.13 -22.52
N ASP A 177 11.11 5.37 -21.39
CA ASP A 177 12.45 5.94 -21.36
C ASP A 177 13.47 5.01 -22.05
N TRP A 178 13.39 3.71 -21.76
CA TRP A 178 14.23 2.71 -22.40
C TRP A 178 14.00 2.65 -23.91
N LEU A 179 12.75 2.56 -24.37
CA LEU A 179 12.41 2.54 -25.79
C LEU A 179 12.89 3.81 -26.49
N SER A 180 12.67 4.96 -25.85
CA SER A 180 13.13 6.26 -26.36
C SER A 180 14.66 6.29 -26.50
N SER A 181 15.38 5.75 -25.52
CA SER A 181 16.85 5.69 -25.56
C SER A 181 17.33 4.84 -26.74
N VAL A 182 16.77 3.65 -26.91
CA VAL A 182 17.11 2.74 -28.02
C VAL A 182 16.82 3.39 -29.38
N ALA A 183 15.66 4.06 -29.52
CA ALA A 183 15.33 4.76 -30.76
C ALA A 183 16.24 5.92 -31.06
N LEU A 184 16.62 6.71 -30.03
CA LEU A 184 17.54 7.82 -30.20
C LEU A 184 18.96 7.38 -30.57
N ASP A 185 19.44 6.27 -30.05
CA ASP A 185 20.72 5.69 -30.42
C ASP A 185 20.70 5.24 -31.89
N LEU A 186 19.61 4.54 -32.30
CA LEU A 186 19.42 4.18 -33.71
C LEU A 186 19.41 5.39 -34.65
N PHE A 187 18.69 6.45 -34.30
CA PHE A 187 18.64 7.68 -35.12
C PHE A 187 20.02 8.34 -35.20
N ARG A 188 20.78 8.32 -34.12
CA ARG A 188 22.14 8.85 -34.08
C ARG A 188 23.08 8.10 -35.03
N ASP A 189 22.96 6.77 -35.12
CA ASP A 189 23.74 5.94 -36.03
C ASP A 189 23.46 6.26 -37.51
N PHE A 190 22.26 6.74 -37.81
CA PHE A 190 21.88 7.23 -39.14
C PHE A 190 22.10 8.74 -39.33
N ASN A 191 22.83 9.39 -38.44
CA ASN A 191 23.06 10.86 -38.44
C ASN A 191 21.79 11.70 -38.39
N LEU A 192 20.71 11.16 -37.79
CA LEU A 192 19.46 11.87 -37.56
C LEU A 192 19.45 12.50 -36.15
N ASN A 193 19.43 13.82 -36.06
CA ASN A 193 19.41 14.53 -34.77
C ASN A 193 17.98 14.76 -34.30
N ILE A 194 17.43 13.78 -33.60
CA ILE A 194 16.09 13.83 -33.00
C ILE A 194 16.22 14.00 -31.48
N LYS A 195 15.38 14.86 -30.90
CA LYS A 195 15.33 15.07 -29.43
C LYS A 195 14.32 14.14 -28.78
N SER A 196 14.61 13.69 -27.57
CA SER A 196 13.71 12.79 -26.80
C SER A 196 12.29 13.34 -26.70
N LYS A 197 12.11 14.64 -26.45
CA LYS A 197 10.78 15.28 -26.36
C LYS A 197 9.97 15.17 -27.65
N ASP A 198 10.63 15.22 -28.82
CA ASP A 198 9.96 15.13 -30.12
C ASP A 198 9.53 13.69 -30.43
N LEU A 199 10.30 12.71 -29.94
CA LEU A 199 9.98 11.31 -30.01
C LEU A 199 8.77 10.98 -29.12
N ILE A 200 8.85 11.36 -27.83
CA ILE A 200 7.78 11.09 -26.84
C ILE A 200 6.45 11.71 -27.28
N SER A 201 6.47 12.94 -27.82
CA SER A 201 5.26 13.62 -28.32
C SER A 201 4.54 12.90 -29.50
N ARG A 202 5.20 11.92 -30.10
CA ARG A 202 4.66 11.15 -31.25
C ARG A 202 4.22 9.74 -30.88
N ILE A 203 4.50 9.29 -29.66
CA ILE A 203 4.19 7.92 -29.24
C ILE A 203 2.70 7.61 -29.44
N ASP A 204 1.82 8.52 -29.06
CA ASP A 204 0.37 8.32 -29.20
C ASP A 204 -0.05 8.05 -30.65
N LYS A 205 0.63 8.70 -31.63
CA LYS A 205 0.36 8.50 -33.04
C LYS A 205 0.85 7.17 -33.60
N TRP A 206 1.73 6.48 -32.87
CA TRP A 206 2.31 5.21 -33.31
C TRP A 206 1.56 4.00 -32.75
N VAL A 207 0.66 4.22 -31.79
CA VAL A 207 -0.12 3.16 -31.14
C VAL A 207 -1.54 3.08 -31.68
N GLU A 208 -1.98 4.08 -32.46
CA GLU A 208 -3.24 4.07 -33.25
C GLU A 208 -3.09 3.20 -34.49
#